data_38735191337659f3575c4df769dddcf0
#
_entry.id   38735191337659f3575c4df769dddcf0
#
_cell.length_a   1.000
_cell.length_b   1.000
_cell.length_c   1.000
_cell.angle_alpha   90.00
_cell.angle_beta   90.00
_cell.angle_gamma   90.00
#
_symmetry.space_group_name_H-M   'P 1'
#
loop_
_entity.id
_entity.type
_entity.pdbx_description
1 polymer ?
#
loop_
_entity_poly.entity_id
_entity_poly.type
_entity_poly.pdbx_seq_one_letter_code
_entity_poly.pdbx_strand_id
1 'polypeptide(L)'
;MVSSVRRITSGFNFIDRNWGGVYRGGSYLVVGPRKSGRTLLGLQFALEAAKSSEVCLYFTIMRPKDLMIQAASLNFDIQSYMNQNLIIVVRVAAPNEIYDTYNPDDYLVEYFHDIITVVDQYHPTRIIFDELTPFVGFRNLDYLRDTFLNTLEYIEEKDITSMFVISEPATQKANSIVEGLSQFVTGVVQLKKEGQKGERFHGGHVSIIPNVGHTEGQFISEYRIEPYKGITTEFSQNEKPLTETSEITSSLPPIKRDFSKPTKIDIPSEPYAFSNVYNYNDFQLILNNQIALYKSTGQMFNLVSFKLDPSAQVKGLLSVNQLQNSVRQSTNKKDKICVIDNKVIVLLVRGNMKSVVELMSNVQNNLPSQDENYIQAVQDYISIFNSEIDERIDSAESMMEYVLSAETSQTNAYQPINKFIG
;
A
#
# COMPACT_ATOMS: atom_id res chain seq x y z
N MET A 1 -20.67 -15.08 15.67
CA MET A 1 -20.38 -13.97 16.61
C MET A 1 -20.65 -12.69 15.86
N VAL A 2 -21.52 -11.82 16.35
CA VAL A 2 -21.72 -10.50 15.74
C VAL A 2 -20.44 -9.72 16.02
N SER A 3 -19.59 -9.51 15.02
CA SER A 3 -18.43 -8.61 15.15
C SER A 3 -18.98 -7.22 15.43
N SER A 4 -18.60 -6.63 16.55
CA SER A 4 -19.00 -5.26 16.87
C SER A 4 -18.44 -4.33 15.78
N VAL A 5 -19.31 -3.66 15.04
CA VAL A 5 -18.94 -2.66 14.05
C VAL A 5 -18.13 -1.58 14.76
N ARG A 6 -16.86 -1.40 14.37
CA ARG A 6 -15.93 -0.44 14.98
C ARG A 6 -15.74 0.75 14.07
N ARG A 7 -15.54 1.92 14.65
CA ARG A 7 -15.08 3.11 13.91
C ARG A 7 -13.59 3.32 14.12
N ILE A 8 -12.92 3.79 13.09
CA ILE A 8 -11.50 4.15 13.09
C ILE A 8 -11.34 5.58 12.60
N THR A 9 -10.29 6.25 13.03
CA THR A 9 -9.97 7.60 12.58
C THR A 9 -9.61 7.60 11.10
N SER A 10 -10.14 8.57 10.36
CA SER A 10 -9.86 8.73 8.93
C SER A 10 -8.61 9.57 8.65
N GLY A 11 -8.12 10.33 9.63
CA GLY A 11 -7.10 11.37 9.44
C GLY A 11 -7.64 12.65 8.82
N PHE A 12 -8.95 12.72 8.59
CA PHE A 12 -9.62 13.94 8.16
C PHE A 12 -10.60 14.39 9.24
N ASN A 13 -10.21 15.44 9.97
CA ASN A 13 -10.94 15.94 11.14
C ASN A 13 -12.43 16.17 10.92
N PHE A 14 -12.85 16.52 9.71
CA PHE A 14 -14.25 16.75 9.38
C PHE A 14 -15.08 15.46 9.46
N ILE A 15 -14.55 14.34 8.94
CA ILE A 15 -15.17 13.03 9.06
C ILE A 15 -15.15 12.56 10.52
N ASP A 16 -13.99 12.68 11.16
CA ASP A 16 -13.76 12.14 12.50
C ASP A 16 -14.62 12.83 13.56
N ARG A 17 -14.91 14.12 13.40
CA ARG A 17 -15.79 14.87 14.30
C ARG A 17 -17.27 14.66 14.04
N ASN A 18 -17.69 14.63 12.77
CA ASN A 18 -19.12 14.58 12.43
C ASN A 18 -19.67 13.14 12.43
N TRP A 19 -18.88 12.18 11.95
CA TRP A 19 -19.26 10.76 11.93
C TRP A 19 -18.62 9.94 13.04
N GLY A 20 -17.70 10.51 13.83
CA GLY A 20 -16.91 9.76 14.80
C GLY A 20 -15.89 8.82 14.17
N GLY A 21 -15.48 9.11 12.94
CA GLY A 21 -14.58 8.30 12.10
C GLY A 21 -15.31 7.53 11.00
N VAL A 22 -14.58 6.65 10.33
CA VAL A 22 -15.06 5.73 9.29
C VAL A 22 -15.27 4.33 9.88
N TYR A 23 -16.18 3.55 9.31
CA TYR A 23 -16.36 2.16 9.74
C TYR A 23 -15.17 1.31 9.29
N ARG A 24 -14.66 0.48 10.21
CA ARG A 24 -13.69 -0.56 9.86
C ARG A 24 -14.38 -1.55 8.92
N GLY A 25 -13.69 -1.96 7.86
CA GLY A 25 -14.27 -2.78 6.81
C GLY A 25 -15.23 -2.01 5.89
N GLY A 26 -15.38 -0.70 6.03
CA GLY A 26 -16.22 0.10 5.14
C GLY A 26 -15.47 0.66 3.95
N SER A 27 -16.19 0.95 2.88
CA SER A 27 -15.66 1.50 1.62
C SER A 27 -16.12 2.94 1.43
N TYR A 28 -15.21 3.83 1.04
CA TYR A 28 -15.48 5.26 0.91
C TYR A 28 -15.02 5.78 -0.46
N LEU A 29 -15.86 6.59 -1.11
CA LEU A 29 -15.56 7.21 -2.39
C LEU A 29 -15.26 8.69 -2.21
N VAL A 30 -14.08 9.15 -2.67
CA VAL A 30 -13.69 10.56 -2.69
C VAL A 30 -13.83 11.09 -4.10
N VAL A 31 -14.77 12.02 -4.30
CA VAL A 31 -15.07 12.61 -5.62
C VAL A 31 -14.70 14.08 -5.60
N GLY A 32 -14.08 14.58 -6.66
CA GLY A 32 -13.82 16.02 -6.75
C GLY A 32 -13.04 16.42 -8.01
N PRO A 33 -12.97 17.71 -8.33
CA PRO A 33 -12.26 18.21 -9.50
C PRO A 33 -10.73 18.12 -9.33
N ARG A 34 -10.02 18.32 -10.41
CA ARG A 34 -8.56 18.37 -10.39
C ARG A 34 -8.06 19.48 -9.45
N LYS A 35 -7.05 19.17 -8.64
CA LYS A 35 -6.46 20.08 -7.63
C LYS A 35 -7.44 20.48 -6.51
N SER A 36 -8.44 19.66 -6.20
CA SER A 36 -9.29 19.84 -5.02
C SER A 36 -8.70 19.26 -3.74
N GLY A 37 -7.59 18.54 -3.82
CA GLY A 37 -6.95 17.89 -2.65
C GLY A 37 -7.30 16.43 -2.47
N ARG A 38 -7.96 15.77 -3.43
CA ARG A 38 -8.33 14.33 -3.33
C ARG A 38 -7.15 13.46 -2.92
N THR A 39 -6.02 13.58 -3.62
CA THR A 39 -4.76 12.87 -3.29
C THR A 39 -4.27 13.19 -1.87
N LEU A 40 -4.43 14.44 -1.42
CA LEU A 40 -4.06 14.82 -0.05
C LEU A 40 -4.93 14.12 0.99
N LEU A 41 -6.22 13.94 0.73
CA LEU A 41 -7.10 13.13 1.60
C LEU A 41 -6.64 11.67 1.66
N GLY A 42 -6.31 11.06 0.51
CA GLY A 42 -5.75 9.72 0.47
C GLY A 42 -4.45 9.62 1.29
N LEU A 43 -3.54 10.58 1.15
CA LEU A 43 -2.31 10.62 1.93
C LEU A 43 -2.55 10.86 3.43
N GLN A 44 -3.53 11.69 3.82
CA GLN A 44 -3.91 11.87 5.22
C GLN A 44 -4.46 10.57 5.82
N PHE A 45 -5.27 9.83 5.06
CA PHE A 45 -5.79 8.52 5.46
C PHE A 45 -4.67 7.47 5.62
N ALA A 46 -3.68 7.47 4.71
CA ALA A 46 -2.49 6.61 4.81
C ALA A 46 -1.63 6.96 6.02
N LEU A 47 -1.41 8.26 6.26
CA LEU A 47 -0.64 8.74 7.42
C LEU A 47 -1.30 8.33 8.74
N GLU A 48 -2.62 8.42 8.80
CA GLU A 48 -3.38 8.00 9.99
C GLU A 48 -3.28 6.49 10.25
N ALA A 49 -3.32 5.67 9.18
CA ALA A 49 -3.05 4.25 9.28
C ALA A 49 -1.67 3.98 9.89
N ALA A 50 -0.64 4.61 9.32
CA ALA A 50 0.73 4.42 9.76
C ALA A 50 0.96 4.87 11.23
N LYS A 51 0.36 5.98 11.64
CA LYS A 51 0.37 6.45 13.04
C LYS A 51 -0.30 5.47 14.00
N SER A 52 -1.32 4.77 13.52
CA SER A 52 -2.02 3.73 14.28
C SER A 52 -1.33 2.35 14.19
N SER A 53 -0.12 2.28 13.61
CA SER A 53 0.62 1.04 13.35
C SER A 53 -0.16 0.03 12.48
N GLU A 54 -1.03 0.53 11.62
CA GLU A 54 -1.81 -0.25 10.67
C GLU A 54 -1.11 -0.28 9.30
N VAL A 55 -1.18 -1.43 8.61
CA VAL A 55 -0.64 -1.57 7.26
C VAL A 55 -1.60 -0.97 6.25
N CYS A 56 -1.12 -0.04 5.43
CA CYS A 56 -1.87 0.60 4.36
C CYS A 56 -1.28 0.28 2.99
N LEU A 57 -2.11 -0.27 2.08
CA LEU A 57 -1.79 -0.35 0.65
C LEU A 57 -2.23 0.94 -0.05
N TYR A 58 -1.31 1.54 -0.77
CA TYR A 58 -1.54 2.75 -1.56
C TYR A 58 -1.33 2.48 -3.04
N PHE A 59 -2.41 2.24 -3.78
CA PHE A 59 -2.39 2.08 -5.24
C PHE A 59 -2.37 3.45 -5.90
N THR A 60 -1.44 3.68 -6.84
CA THR A 60 -1.34 4.97 -7.53
C THR A 60 -0.77 4.83 -8.94
N ILE A 61 -1.23 5.71 -9.84
CA ILE A 61 -0.63 5.92 -11.17
C ILE A 61 0.47 6.99 -11.16
N MET A 62 0.64 7.69 -10.04
CA MET A 62 1.60 8.79 -9.93
C MET A 62 3.04 8.28 -10.05
N ARG A 63 3.90 9.16 -10.58
CA ARG A 63 5.33 8.90 -10.56
C ARG A 63 5.85 8.97 -9.11
N PRO A 64 6.87 8.18 -8.77
CA PRO A 64 7.44 8.14 -7.43
C PRO A 64 7.76 9.51 -6.85
N LYS A 65 8.46 10.32 -7.62
CA LYS A 65 8.85 11.66 -7.20
C LYS A 65 7.65 12.55 -6.88
N ASP A 66 6.57 12.44 -7.66
CA ASP A 66 5.40 13.28 -7.49
C ASP A 66 4.65 12.91 -6.20
N LEU A 67 4.52 11.61 -5.89
CA LEU A 67 3.93 11.15 -4.64
C LEU A 67 4.76 11.61 -3.42
N MET A 68 6.09 11.50 -3.51
CA MET A 68 6.99 11.97 -2.44
C MET A 68 6.84 13.47 -2.18
N ILE A 69 6.71 14.28 -3.25
CA ILE A 69 6.46 15.73 -3.13
C ILE A 69 5.10 16.00 -2.48
N GLN A 70 4.06 15.27 -2.89
CA GLN A 70 2.73 15.40 -2.28
C GLN A 70 2.74 15.04 -0.80
N ALA A 71 3.37 13.93 -0.42
CA ALA A 71 3.52 13.52 0.97
C ALA A 71 4.31 14.56 1.79
N ALA A 72 5.43 15.07 1.23
CA ALA A 72 6.23 16.11 1.89
C ALA A 72 5.44 17.41 2.13
N SER A 73 4.48 17.73 1.24
CA SER A 73 3.59 18.90 1.43
C SER A 73 2.68 18.77 2.66
N LEU A 74 2.50 17.57 3.19
CA LEU A 74 1.78 17.26 4.43
C LEU A 74 2.70 17.08 5.64
N ASN A 75 4.00 17.37 5.51
CA ASN A 75 5.01 16.99 6.50
C ASN A 75 4.99 15.47 6.81
N PHE A 76 4.69 14.68 5.78
CA PHE A 76 4.55 13.23 5.84
C PHE A 76 5.80 12.57 5.24
N ASP A 77 6.66 12.03 6.10
CA ASP A 77 7.78 11.19 5.67
C ASP A 77 7.28 9.80 5.29
N ILE A 78 6.65 9.70 4.11
CA ILE A 78 6.12 8.45 3.60
C ILE A 78 7.21 7.38 3.43
N GLN A 79 8.46 7.80 3.14
CA GLN A 79 9.59 6.88 2.97
C GLN A 79 9.93 6.16 4.28
N SER A 80 9.92 6.87 5.39
CA SER A 80 10.14 6.26 6.71
C SER A 80 9.10 5.17 7.00
N TYR A 81 7.83 5.44 6.74
CA TYR A 81 6.75 4.46 6.94
C TYR A 81 6.77 3.31 5.91
N MET A 82 7.25 3.56 4.70
CA MET A 82 7.51 2.49 3.71
C MET A 82 8.63 1.56 4.20
N ASN A 83 9.69 2.10 4.76
CA ASN A 83 10.79 1.32 5.34
C ASN A 83 10.33 0.46 6.53
N GLN A 84 9.34 0.94 7.27
CA GLN A 84 8.71 0.20 8.39
C GLN A 84 7.61 -0.79 7.91
N ASN A 85 7.36 -0.90 6.60
CA ASN A 85 6.28 -1.69 6.00
C ASN A 85 4.86 -1.33 6.48
N LEU A 86 4.69 -0.14 7.04
CA LEU A 86 3.38 0.38 7.41
C LEU A 86 2.65 0.98 6.21
N ILE A 87 3.38 1.45 5.21
CA ILE A 87 2.82 1.89 3.93
C ILE A 87 3.49 1.12 2.79
N ILE A 88 2.67 0.49 1.96
CA ILE A 88 3.10 -0.24 0.79
C ILE A 88 2.52 0.47 -0.43
N VAL A 89 3.38 1.10 -1.23
CA VAL A 89 2.96 1.81 -2.44
C VAL A 89 3.05 0.88 -3.63
N VAL A 90 1.92 0.70 -4.32
CA VAL A 90 1.81 -0.09 -5.55
C VAL A 90 1.55 0.86 -6.70
N ARG A 91 2.53 1.03 -7.59
CA ARG A 91 2.33 1.81 -8.81
C ARG A 91 1.65 0.94 -9.86
N VAL A 92 0.52 1.41 -10.36
CA VAL A 92 -0.24 0.76 -11.42
C VAL A 92 -0.03 1.53 -12.72
N ALA A 93 0.15 0.81 -13.84
CA ALA A 93 0.17 1.43 -15.16
C ALA A 93 -1.25 1.86 -15.55
N ALA A 94 -1.39 3.07 -16.09
CA ALA A 94 -2.70 3.51 -16.59
C ALA A 94 -3.05 2.76 -17.88
N PRO A 95 -4.34 2.46 -18.15
CA PRO A 95 -4.77 1.69 -19.32
C PRO A 95 -4.32 2.26 -20.67
N ASN A 96 -4.18 3.56 -20.76
CA ASN A 96 -3.68 4.26 -21.96
C ASN A 96 -2.15 4.11 -22.17
N GLU A 97 -1.41 3.56 -21.23
CA GLU A 97 0.01 3.22 -21.38
C GLU A 97 0.20 1.81 -21.99
N ILE A 98 -0.90 1.04 -22.10
CA ILE A 98 -0.91 -0.33 -22.62
C ILE A 98 -1.59 -0.31 -23.98
N TYR A 99 -0.78 -0.22 -25.04
CA TYR A 99 -1.26 -0.09 -26.42
C TYR A 99 -1.89 -1.37 -26.98
N ASP A 100 -3.08 -1.20 -27.58
CA ASP A 100 -3.70 -1.91 -28.74
C ASP A 100 -3.95 -3.43 -28.71
N THR A 101 -3.71 -4.17 -27.64
CA THR A 101 -3.83 -5.63 -27.69
C THR A 101 -5.01 -6.24 -26.93
N TYR A 102 -5.72 -5.48 -26.10
CA TYR A 102 -6.79 -6.00 -25.25
C TYR A 102 -8.12 -5.28 -25.45
N ASN A 103 -9.23 -6.05 -25.30
CA ASN A 103 -10.52 -5.43 -25.02
C ASN A 103 -10.39 -4.61 -23.72
N PRO A 104 -10.74 -3.30 -23.75
CA PRO A 104 -10.58 -2.45 -22.58
C PRO A 104 -11.26 -2.96 -21.30
N ASP A 105 -12.43 -3.60 -21.46
CA ASP A 105 -13.18 -4.11 -20.31
C ASP A 105 -12.46 -5.31 -19.65
N ASP A 106 -11.87 -6.21 -20.44
CA ASP A 106 -11.13 -7.37 -19.93
C ASP A 106 -9.89 -6.91 -19.14
N TYR A 107 -9.17 -5.91 -19.66
CA TYR A 107 -8.03 -5.31 -18.94
C TYR A 107 -8.43 -4.69 -17.59
N LEU A 108 -9.59 -4.03 -17.56
CA LEU A 108 -10.07 -3.41 -16.32
C LEU A 108 -10.50 -4.45 -15.29
N VAL A 109 -11.04 -5.59 -15.74
CA VAL A 109 -11.33 -6.73 -14.87
C VAL A 109 -10.06 -7.35 -14.33
N GLU A 110 -9.04 -7.56 -15.17
CA GLU A 110 -7.72 -8.03 -14.72
C GLU A 110 -7.12 -7.10 -13.68
N TYR A 111 -7.22 -5.78 -13.87
CA TYR A 111 -6.77 -4.81 -12.86
C TYR A 111 -7.43 -5.00 -11.50
N PHE A 112 -8.75 -5.18 -11.45
CA PHE A 112 -9.45 -5.44 -10.19
C PHE A 112 -9.08 -6.80 -9.59
N HIS A 113 -8.81 -7.79 -10.41
CA HIS A 113 -8.31 -9.09 -9.95
C HIS A 113 -6.89 -9.01 -9.38
N ASP A 114 -6.02 -8.22 -10.00
CA ASP A 114 -4.67 -7.96 -9.50
C ASP A 114 -4.70 -7.27 -8.12
N ILE A 115 -5.65 -6.35 -7.91
CA ILE A 115 -5.87 -5.73 -6.59
C ILE A 115 -6.13 -6.80 -5.53
N ILE A 116 -7.04 -7.74 -5.79
CA ILE A 116 -7.37 -8.83 -4.87
C ILE A 116 -6.11 -9.66 -4.55
N THR A 117 -5.32 -9.99 -5.57
CA THR A 117 -4.06 -10.73 -5.41
C THR A 117 -3.08 -9.99 -4.51
N VAL A 118 -2.93 -8.67 -4.71
CA VAL A 118 -2.04 -7.84 -3.88
C VAL A 118 -2.57 -7.71 -2.45
N VAL A 119 -3.88 -7.62 -2.27
CA VAL A 119 -4.51 -7.61 -0.94
C VAL A 119 -4.20 -8.90 -0.17
N ASP A 120 -4.31 -10.05 -0.83
CA ASP A 120 -4.00 -11.35 -0.24
C ASP A 120 -2.51 -11.50 0.12
N GLN A 121 -1.67 -10.85 -0.65
CA GLN A 121 -0.23 -10.88 -0.42
C GLN A 121 0.21 -10.07 0.80
N TYR A 122 -0.41 -8.90 1.02
CA TYR A 122 0.06 -7.95 2.04
C TYR A 122 -0.83 -7.87 3.28
N HIS A 123 -2.03 -8.44 3.24
CA HIS A 123 -3.01 -8.42 4.33
C HIS A 123 -3.13 -7.03 5.00
N PRO A 124 -3.43 -5.98 4.21
CA PRO A 124 -3.53 -4.63 4.76
C PRO A 124 -4.76 -4.49 5.64
N THR A 125 -4.76 -3.46 6.48
CA THR A 125 -5.95 -3.03 7.20
C THR A 125 -6.65 -1.86 6.52
N ARG A 126 -5.91 -1.11 5.70
CA ARG A 126 -6.46 -0.02 4.90
C ARG A 126 -5.94 -0.06 3.46
N ILE A 127 -6.79 0.38 2.53
CA ILE A 127 -6.44 0.47 1.11
C ILE A 127 -6.83 1.83 0.56
N ILE A 128 -6.00 2.37 -0.31
CA ILE A 128 -6.27 3.60 -1.06
C ILE A 128 -6.04 3.36 -2.53
N PHE A 129 -7.00 3.82 -3.36
CA PHE A 129 -6.89 3.81 -4.82
C PHE A 129 -6.83 5.26 -5.31
N ASP A 130 -5.64 5.77 -5.61
CA ASP A 130 -5.40 7.14 -6.07
C ASP A 130 -4.65 7.13 -7.41
N GLU A 131 -5.33 7.20 -8.52
CA GLU A 131 -6.72 7.60 -8.81
C GLU A 131 -7.42 6.44 -9.54
N LEU A 132 -8.68 6.16 -9.21
CA LEU A 132 -9.47 5.11 -9.84
C LEU A 132 -10.00 5.51 -11.25
N THR A 133 -10.05 6.81 -11.56
CA THR A 133 -10.65 7.35 -12.80
C THR A 133 -10.23 6.64 -14.09
N PRO A 134 -8.94 6.30 -14.34
CA PRO A 134 -8.54 5.60 -15.55
C PRO A 134 -9.08 4.18 -15.66
N PHE A 135 -9.46 3.57 -14.53
CA PHE A 135 -9.84 2.17 -14.41
C PHE A 135 -11.37 1.93 -14.39
N VAL A 136 -12.17 2.97 -14.54
CA VAL A 136 -13.64 2.85 -14.60
C VAL A 136 -14.22 3.17 -15.98
N GLY A 137 -13.38 3.21 -17.00
CA GLY A 137 -13.74 3.52 -18.38
C GLY A 137 -14.41 2.39 -19.14
N PHE A 138 -15.10 1.46 -18.49
CA PHE A 138 -15.79 0.33 -19.10
C PHE A 138 -16.77 0.76 -20.20
N ARG A 139 -16.89 -0.06 -21.22
CA ARG A 139 -17.92 0.08 -22.25
C ARG A 139 -19.25 -0.42 -21.74
N ASN A 140 -19.25 -1.53 -21.03
CA ASN A 140 -20.41 -2.12 -20.37
C ASN A 140 -20.46 -1.70 -18.89
N LEU A 141 -21.46 -0.90 -18.52
CA LEU A 141 -21.61 -0.37 -17.16
C LEU A 141 -22.08 -1.43 -16.15
N ASP A 142 -22.84 -2.42 -16.57
CA ASP A 142 -23.26 -3.51 -15.68
C ASP A 142 -22.05 -4.37 -15.32
N TYR A 143 -21.17 -4.61 -16.28
CA TYR A 143 -19.93 -5.34 -16.04
C TYR A 143 -18.98 -4.59 -15.08
N LEU A 144 -18.90 -3.25 -15.20
CA LEU A 144 -18.20 -2.42 -14.21
C LEU A 144 -18.79 -2.58 -12.82
N ARG A 145 -20.12 -2.49 -12.70
CA ARG A 145 -20.81 -2.58 -11.40
C ARG A 145 -20.54 -3.91 -10.73
N ASP A 146 -20.70 -5.02 -11.47
CA ASP A 146 -20.46 -6.35 -10.94
C ASP A 146 -19.00 -6.54 -10.50
N THR A 147 -18.05 -6.10 -11.34
CA THR A 147 -16.62 -6.18 -11.01
C THR A 147 -16.27 -5.37 -9.79
N PHE A 148 -16.79 -4.13 -9.69
CA PHE A 148 -16.53 -3.25 -8.56
C PHE A 148 -17.17 -3.78 -7.28
N LEU A 149 -18.42 -4.23 -7.34
CA LEU A 149 -19.14 -4.80 -6.19
C LEU A 149 -18.42 -6.04 -5.65
N ASN A 150 -18.06 -6.99 -6.52
CA ASN A 150 -17.32 -8.20 -6.11
C ASN A 150 -15.97 -7.84 -5.44
N THR A 151 -15.30 -6.79 -5.94
CA THR A 151 -14.04 -6.33 -5.35
C THR A 151 -14.26 -5.70 -3.97
N LEU A 152 -15.34 -4.90 -3.81
CA LEU A 152 -15.71 -4.32 -2.52
C LEU A 152 -16.04 -5.39 -1.49
N GLU A 153 -16.93 -6.33 -1.85
CA GLU A 153 -17.33 -7.43 -0.98
C GLU A 153 -16.12 -8.22 -0.49
N TYR A 154 -15.19 -8.53 -1.40
CA TYR A 154 -13.96 -9.23 -1.05
C TYR A 154 -13.08 -8.46 -0.06
N ILE A 155 -12.92 -7.15 -0.24
CA ILE A 155 -12.15 -6.28 0.64
C ILE A 155 -12.84 -6.14 2.00
N GLU A 156 -14.16 -5.94 2.01
CA GLU A 156 -14.96 -5.74 3.21
C GLU A 156 -15.07 -7.01 4.07
N GLU A 157 -15.20 -8.20 3.45
CA GLU A 157 -15.17 -9.49 4.14
C GLU A 157 -13.87 -9.73 4.92
N LYS A 158 -12.77 -9.12 4.49
CA LYS A 158 -11.47 -9.14 5.18
C LYS A 158 -11.31 -8.06 6.25
N ASP A 159 -12.38 -7.33 6.58
CA ASP A 159 -12.36 -6.21 7.55
C ASP A 159 -11.39 -5.07 7.15
N ILE A 160 -11.17 -4.88 5.84
CA ILE A 160 -10.27 -3.88 5.29
C ILE A 160 -11.05 -2.61 4.94
N THR A 161 -10.63 -1.48 5.49
CA THR A 161 -11.25 -0.18 5.17
C THR A 161 -10.63 0.41 3.90
N SER A 162 -11.46 0.75 2.92
CA SER A 162 -10.99 1.22 1.61
C SER A 162 -11.42 2.65 1.29
N MET A 163 -10.55 3.37 0.57
CA MET A 163 -10.80 4.72 0.05
C MET A 163 -10.48 4.76 -1.44
N PHE A 164 -11.48 5.07 -2.25
CA PHE A 164 -11.38 5.19 -3.69
C PHE A 164 -11.43 6.65 -4.08
N VAL A 165 -10.40 7.12 -4.77
CA VAL A 165 -10.31 8.51 -5.26
C VAL A 165 -10.69 8.54 -6.73
N ILE A 166 -11.69 9.35 -7.09
CA ILE A 166 -12.17 9.49 -8.47
C ILE A 166 -12.34 10.96 -8.86
N SER A 167 -12.12 11.26 -10.13
CA SER A 167 -12.34 12.59 -10.66
C SER A 167 -13.82 12.96 -10.71
N GLU A 168 -14.13 14.23 -10.51
CA GLU A 168 -15.46 14.77 -10.82
C GLU A 168 -15.80 14.49 -12.28
N PRO A 169 -17.02 13.96 -12.57
CA PRO A 169 -17.40 13.59 -13.91
C PRO A 169 -17.56 14.82 -14.83
N ALA A 170 -16.90 14.77 -15.99
CA ALA A 170 -16.96 15.83 -16.99
C ALA A 170 -18.01 15.56 -18.10
N THR A 171 -18.56 14.35 -18.14
CA THR A 171 -19.54 13.93 -19.16
C THR A 171 -20.71 13.19 -18.49
N GLN A 172 -21.86 13.13 -19.17
CA GLN A 172 -23.02 12.39 -18.67
C GLN A 172 -22.72 10.90 -18.42
N LYS A 173 -21.94 10.26 -19.29
CA LYS A 173 -21.49 8.87 -19.10
C LYS A 173 -20.63 8.75 -17.83
N ALA A 174 -19.68 9.64 -17.65
CA ALA A 174 -18.85 9.64 -16.44
C ALA A 174 -19.68 9.87 -15.18
N ASN A 175 -20.72 10.72 -15.25
CA ASN A 175 -21.63 10.94 -14.14
C ASN A 175 -22.39 9.65 -13.77
N SER A 176 -22.94 8.93 -14.76
CA SER A 176 -23.60 7.63 -14.53
C SER A 176 -22.67 6.58 -13.91
N ILE A 177 -21.37 6.62 -14.25
CA ILE A 177 -20.35 5.77 -13.64
C ILE A 177 -20.19 6.13 -12.16
N VAL A 178 -19.92 7.40 -11.87
CA VAL A 178 -19.70 7.86 -10.47
C VAL A 178 -20.93 7.62 -9.60
N GLU A 179 -22.13 7.91 -10.13
CA GLU A 179 -23.39 7.62 -9.44
C GLU A 179 -23.56 6.12 -9.17
N GLY A 180 -23.26 5.27 -10.18
CA GLY A 180 -23.32 3.82 -10.04
C GLY A 180 -22.38 3.30 -8.95
N LEU A 181 -21.12 3.73 -8.95
CA LEU A 181 -20.14 3.33 -7.95
C LEU A 181 -20.47 3.87 -6.55
N SER A 182 -21.03 5.09 -6.49
CA SER A 182 -21.41 5.74 -5.23
C SER A 182 -22.48 4.95 -4.46
N GLN A 183 -23.30 4.15 -5.12
CA GLN A 183 -24.36 3.36 -4.49
C GLN A 183 -23.83 2.16 -3.69
N PHE A 184 -22.64 1.67 -4.02
CA PHE A 184 -22.07 0.48 -3.39
C PHE A 184 -21.18 0.79 -2.19
N VAL A 185 -20.70 2.03 -2.04
CA VAL A 185 -19.80 2.40 -0.95
C VAL A 185 -20.54 2.78 0.32
N THR A 186 -19.91 2.65 1.47
CA THR A 186 -20.44 3.03 2.78
C THR A 186 -20.73 4.53 2.89
N GLY A 187 -19.89 5.36 2.26
CA GLY A 187 -20.08 6.80 2.25
C GLY A 187 -19.28 7.50 1.15
N VAL A 188 -19.72 8.72 0.82
CA VAL A 188 -19.11 9.55 -0.22
C VAL A 188 -18.58 10.85 0.37
N VAL A 189 -17.35 11.19 0.05
CA VAL A 189 -16.72 12.49 0.33
C VAL A 189 -16.65 13.27 -0.96
N GLN A 190 -17.44 14.32 -1.08
CA GLN A 190 -17.47 15.16 -2.27
C GLN A 190 -16.73 16.48 -2.03
N LEU A 191 -15.70 16.75 -2.84
CA LEU A 191 -14.99 18.02 -2.84
C LEU A 191 -15.49 18.88 -4.00
N LYS A 192 -15.90 20.10 -3.72
CA LYS A 192 -16.25 21.10 -4.72
C LYS A 192 -15.29 22.27 -4.58
N LYS A 193 -14.62 22.62 -5.67
CA LYS A 193 -13.68 23.73 -5.66
C LYS A 193 -14.42 25.06 -5.88
N GLU A 194 -14.22 26.03 -5.02
CA GLU A 194 -14.61 27.41 -5.28
C GLU A 194 -13.44 28.20 -5.84
N GLY A 195 -13.67 28.81 -6.99
CA GLY A 195 -12.72 29.73 -7.64
C GLY A 195 -13.26 31.13 -7.63
N GLN A 196 -12.85 31.97 -6.68
CA GLN A 196 -12.91 33.39 -6.89
C GLN A 196 -11.72 33.81 -7.75
N LYS A 197 -12.00 34.50 -8.87
CA LYS A 197 -10.96 35.10 -9.71
C LYS A 197 -10.18 36.12 -8.89
N GLY A 198 -8.92 35.78 -8.56
CA GLY A 198 -7.98 36.74 -7.95
C GLY A 198 -7.42 36.38 -6.59
N GLU A 199 -7.96 35.41 -5.87
CA GLU A 199 -7.43 35.00 -4.57
C GLU A 199 -6.51 33.77 -4.67
N ARG A 200 -5.40 33.81 -3.92
CA ARG A 200 -4.44 32.68 -3.75
C ARG A 200 -5.01 31.55 -2.87
N PHE A 201 -6.31 31.39 -2.88
CA PHE A 201 -7.01 30.48 -2.01
C PHE A 201 -7.14 29.09 -2.66
N HIS A 202 -6.64 28.06 -1.97
CA HIS A 202 -6.81 26.67 -2.35
C HIS A 202 -7.79 26.01 -1.40
N GLY A 203 -9.05 25.85 -1.83
CA GLY A 203 -10.10 25.26 -1.01
C GLY A 203 -11.44 25.22 -1.75
N GLY A 204 -12.50 25.07 -1.01
CA GLY A 204 -13.86 24.99 -1.49
C GLY A 204 -14.81 24.40 -0.45
N HIS A 205 -15.84 23.67 -0.91
CA HIS A 205 -16.78 22.98 -0.04
C HIS A 205 -16.52 21.47 -0.05
N VAL A 206 -16.57 20.85 1.13
CA VAL A 206 -16.58 19.41 1.30
C VAL A 206 -17.93 18.98 1.84
N SER A 207 -18.50 17.94 1.24
CA SER A 207 -19.66 17.26 1.80
C SER A 207 -19.35 15.79 2.07
N ILE A 208 -19.83 15.27 3.20
CA ILE A 208 -19.80 13.85 3.54
C ILE A 208 -21.24 13.33 3.54
N ILE A 209 -21.47 12.28 2.75
CA ILE A 209 -22.79 11.75 2.43
C ILE A 209 -22.79 10.26 2.80
N PRO A 210 -23.60 9.84 3.78
CA PRO A 210 -23.68 8.44 4.16
C PRO A 210 -24.61 7.67 3.22
N ASN A 211 -24.21 6.43 2.89
CA ASN A 211 -25.11 5.47 2.23
C ASN A 211 -25.53 4.36 3.20
N VAL A 212 -24.57 3.87 4.00
CA VAL A 212 -24.80 2.80 4.96
C VAL A 212 -24.25 3.22 6.33
N GLY A 213 -25.05 3.04 7.36
CA GLY A 213 -24.69 3.49 8.70
C GLY A 213 -24.62 5.01 8.78
N HIS A 214 -23.71 5.55 9.58
CA HIS A 214 -23.52 7.00 9.78
C HIS A 214 -24.85 7.75 9.96
N THR A 215 -25.62 7.30 10.98
CA THR A 215 -26.95 7.86 11.30
C THR A 215 -26.89 9.32 11.71
N GLU A 216 -25.70 9.87 11.92
CA GLU A 216 -25.43 11.28 12.13
C GLU A 216 -25.83 12.14 10.91
N GLY A 217 -25.86 11.53 9.72
CA GLY A 217 -26.37 12.14 8.49
C GLY A 217 -25.30 12.80 7.62
N GLN A 218 -25.77 13.64 6.71
CA GLN A 218 -24.93 14.39 5.79
C GLN A 218 -24.45 15.69 6.43
N PHE A 219 -23.16 16.02 6.19
CA PHE A 219 -22.57 17.28 6.63
C PHE A 219 -21.89 18.01 5.48
N ILE A 220 -21.87 19.32 5.54
CA ILE A 220 -21.21 20.20 4.56
C ILE A 220 -20.41 21.25 5.32
N SER A 221 -19.17 21.52 4.85
CA SER A 221 -18.32 22.56 5.40
C SER A 221 -17.44 23.16 4.32
N GLU A 222 -16.93 24.36 4.59
CA GLU A 222 -15.80 24.89 3.83
C GLU A 222 -14.53 24.15 4.20
N TYR A 223 -13.62 23.96 3.24
CA TYR A 223 -12.31 23.39 3.49
C TYR A 223 -11.22 24.26 2.84
N ARG A 224 -10.02 24.18 3.42
CA ARG A 224 -8.79 24.77 2.89
C ARG A 224 -7.71 23.74 2.76
N ILE A 225 -6.82 23.95 1.80
CA ILE A 225 -5.57 23.19 1.69
C ILE A 225 -4.48 24.03 2.33
N GLU A 226 -4.09 23.64 3.54
CA GLU A 226 -3.05 24.32 4.29
C GLU A 226 -1.70 23.62 4.12
N PRO A 227 -0.61 24.40 3.91
CA PRO A 227 0.72 23.84 3.89
C PRO A 227 1.01 23.03 5.15
N TYR A 228 1.59 21.85 4.98
CA TYR A 228 2.00 20.91 6.04
C TYR A 228 0.87 20.30 6.89
N LYS A 229 -0.38 20.66 6.64
CA LYS A 229 -1.55 20.09 7.34
C LYS A 229 -2.49 19.34 6.40
N GLY A 230 -2.47 19.67 5.09
CA GLY A 230 -3.37 19.09 4.10
C GLY A 230 -4.73 19.76 4.07
N ILE A 231 -5.78 18.95 3.95
CA ILE A 231 -7.16 19.44 3.95
C ILE A 231 -7.63 19.64 5.38
N THR A 232 -8.06 20.87 5.67
CA THR A 232 -8.61 21.29 6.96
C THR A 232 -9.96 21.97 6.77
N THR A 233 -10.84 21.83 7.75
CA THR A 233 -12.11 22.57 7.81
C THR A 233 -12.06 23.54 8.97
N GLU A 234 -12.43 24.81 8.72
CA GLU A 234 -12.56 25.78 9.79
C GLU A 234 -13.83 25.46 10.60
N PHE A 235 -13.66 25.18 11.88
CA PHE A 235 -14.76 25.22 12.81
C PHE A 235 -14.87 26.65 13.27
N SER A 236 -15.95 27.33 12.84
CA SER A 236 -16.43 28.49 13.57
C SER A 236 -16.86 28.02 14.96
N GLN A 237 -15.91 27.88 15.87
CA GLN A 237 -16.27 28.06 17.25
C GLN A 237 -16.72 29.51 17.36
N ASN A 238 -17.90 29.74 17.89
CA ASN A 238 -18.43 31.05 18.27
C ASN A 238 -17.43 31.73 19.20
N GLU A 239 -16.37 32.28 18.65
CA GLU A 239 -15.64 33.36 19.27
C GLU A 239 -16.43 34.62 18.99
N LYS A 240 -17.11 35.11 20.04
CA LYS A 240 -17.72 36.43 20.06
C LYS A 240 -16.73 37.41 19.48
N PRO A 241 -17.15 38.36 18.62
CA PRO A 241 -16.29 39.43 18.19
C PRO A 241 -15.83 40.21 19.43
N LEU A 242 -14.57 40.15 19.73
CA LEU A 242 -13.96 41.07 20.66
C LEU A 242 -13.98 42.45 19.98
N THR A 243 -14.88 43.25 20.47
CA THR A 243 -14.94 44.70 20.22
C THR A 243 -13.55 45.31 20.38
N GLU A 244 -13.19 46.12 19.38
CA GLU A 244 -12.07 47.03 19.44
C GLU A 244 -12.07 47.80 20.75
N THR A 245 -11.02 47.73 21.52
CA THR A 245 -10.51 48.87 22.29
C THR A 245 -9.11 48.61 22.84
N SER A 246 -8.30 49.61 22.60
CA SER A 246 -7.08 50.00 23.31
C SER A 246 -5.76 49.36 22.89
N GLU A 247 -5.01 50.23 22.25
CA GLU A 247 -3.57 50.27 22.16
C GLU A 247 -2.88 49.89 23.50
N ILE A 248 -2.11 48.84 23.48
CA ILE A 248 -1.00 48.69 24.42
C ILE A 248 0.23 48.26 23.61
N THR A 249 1.07 49.26 23.34
CA THR A 249 2.45 49.03 22.94
C THR A 249 3.18 48.27 24.02
N SER A 250 3.47 47.01 23.79
CA SER A 250 4.52 46.31 24.51
C SER A 250 5.37 45.57 23.50
N SER A 251 6.59 46.05 23.40
CA SER A 251 7.70 45.47 22.67
C SER A 251 8.01 44.05 23.18
N LEU A 252 7.55 43.04 22.46
CA LEU A 252 8.09 41.70 22.59
C LEU A 252 9.23 41.53 21.57
N PRO A 253 10.36 40.93 21.97
CA PRO A 253 11.46 40.70 21.05
C PRO A 253 11.03 39.74 19.93
N PRO A 254 11.58 39.88 18.71
CA PRO A 254 11.20 39.06 17.58
C PRO A 254 11.53 37.59 17.93
N ILE A 255 10.51 36.77 18.01
CA ILE A 255 10.67 35.30 18.04
C ILE A 255 11.33 34.94 16.72
N LYS A 256 12.62 34.67 16.77
CA LYS A 256 13.31 33.95 15.67
C LYS A 256 12.59 32.62 15.46
N ARG A 257 11.73 32.57 14.47
CA ARG A 257 11.27 31.30 13.92
C ARG A 257 12.47 30.69 13.24
N ASP A 258 13.16 29.77 13.93
CA ASP A 258 14.06 28.86 13.29
C ASP A 258 13.21 27.99 12.33
N PHE A 259 13.15 28.45 11.09
CA PHE A 259 12.79 27.55 10.01
C PHE A 259 13.93 26.55 9.89
N SER A 260 13.76 25.36 10.47
CA SER A 260 14.57 24.23 10.09
C SER A 260 14.40 24.10 8.56
N LYS A 261 15.48 24.34 7.81
CA LYS A 261 15.49 24.08 6.36
C LYS A 261 14.96 22.67 6.18
N PRO A 262 14.05 22.43 5.21
CA PRO A 262 13.57 21.09 4.93
C PRO A 262 14.79 20.19 4.80
N THR A 263 14.86 19.20 5.66
CA THR A 263 15.88 18.15 5.63
C THR A 263 15.96 17.69 4.18
N LYS A 264 17.16 17.61 3.63
CA LYS A 264 17.38 17.10 2.29
C LYS A 264 16.71 15.74 2.25
N ILE A 265 15.55 15.66 1.61
CA ILE A 265 14.86 14.39 1.40
C ILE A 265 15.72 13.69 0.37
N ASP A 266 16.55 12.75 0.80
CA ASP A 266 17.21 11.82 -0.09
C ASP A 266 16.13 10.97 -0.71
N ILE A 267 15.61 11.42 -1.87
CA ILE A 267 14.68 10.66 -2.67
C ILE A 267 15.48 9.51 -3.24
N PRO A 268 15.23 8.25 -2.82
CA PRO A 268 15.92 7.11 -3.39
C PRO A 268 15.71 7.14 -4.90
N SER A 269 16.71 6.74 -5.66
CA SER A 269 16.63 6.66 -7.13
C SER A 269 15.43 5.84 -7.61
N GLU A 270 14.88 5.00 -6.71
CA GLU A 270 13.72 4.14 -6.93
C GLU A 270 12.88 4.02 -5.65
N PRO A 271 12.01 5.00 -5.37
CA PRO A 271 11.27 5.09 -4.10
C PRO A 271 10.11 4.09 -3.97
N TYR A 272 9.72 3.39 -5.04
CA TYR A 272 8.72 2.33 -4.97
C TYR A 272 9.40 0.97 -4.95
N ALA A 273 9.10 0.18 -3.96
CA ALA A 273 9.25 -1.24 -4.09
C ALA A 273 8.25 -1.69 -5.17
N PHE A 274 8.73 -1.93 -6.40
CA PHE A 274 8.00 -2.82 -7.27
C PHE A 274 7.84 -4.11 -6.49
N SER A 275 6.62 -4.63 -6.39
CA SER A 275 6.42 -5.93 -5.81
C SER A 275 7.22 -6.92 -6.65
N ASN A 276 8.28 -7.47 -6.08
CA ASN A 276 9.00 -8.59 -6.66
C ASN A 276 8.44 -9.91 -6.10
N VAL A 277 7.27 -9.85 -5.47
CA VAL A 277 6.55 -10.99 -4.91
C VAL A 277 5.43 -11.37 -5.87
N TYR A 278 5.38 -12.63 -6.25
CA TYR A 278 4.49 -13.20 -7.25
C TYR A 278 3.65 -14.31 -6.64
N ASN A 279 2.46 -14.54 -7.17
CA ASN A 279 1.70 -15.74 -6.88
C ASN A 279 2.41 -16.98 -7.43
N TYR A 280 1.98 -18.17 -7.02
CA TYR A 280 2.64 -19.42 -7.38
C TYR A 280 2.74 -19.65 -8.89
N ASN A 281 1.64 -19.38 -9.62
CA ASN A 281 1.58 -19.62 -11.07
C ASN A 281 2.51 -18.69 -11.84
N ASP A 282 2.51 -17.41 -11.52
CA ASP A 282 3.38 -16.41 -12.15
C ASP A 282 4.85 -16.68 -11.80
N PHE A 283 5.12 -17.06 -10.56
CA PHE A 283 6.47 -17.42 -10.13
C PHE A 283 7.00 -18.66 -10.90
N GLN A 284 6.16 -19.67 -11.11
CA GLN A 284 6.53 -20.83 -11.94
C GLN A 284 6.84 -20.45 -13.38
N LEU A 285 6.05 -19.53 -13.98
CA LEU A 285 6.30 -19.05 -15.33
C LEU A 285 7.65 -18.31 -15.42
N ILE A 286 7.93 -17.44 -14.47
CA ILE A 286 9.20 -16.72 -14.37
C ILE A 286 10.37 -17.69 -14.17
N LEU A 287 10.20 -18.70 -13.33
CA LEU A 287 11.21 -19.73 -13.07
C LEU A 287 11.47 -20.56 -14.33
N ASN A 288 10.44 -20.95 -15.09
CA ASN A 288 10.60 -21.62 -16.38
C ASN A 288 11.40 -20.79 -17.38
N ASN A 289 11.12 -19.49 -17.45
CA ASN A 289 11.89 -18.57 -18.30
C ASN A 289 13.37 -18.49 -17.85
N GLN A 290 13.62 -18.52 -16.55
CA GLN A 290 14.99 -18.49 -16.01
C GLN A 290 15.73 -19.81 -16.28
N ILE A 291 15.05 -20.96 -16.19
CA ILE A 291 15.59 -22.28 -16.58
C ILE A 291 15.94 -22.31 -18.08
N ALA A 292 15.04 -21.80 -18.93
CA ALA A 292 15.30 -21.69 -20.36
C ALA A 292 16.53 -20.78 -20.66
N LEU A 293 16.68 -19.69 -19.91
CA LEU A 293 17.84 -18.82 -20.00
C LEU A 293 19.13 -19.53 -19.57
N TYR A 294 19.10 -20.30 -18.49
CA TYR A 294 20.22 -21.13 -18.08
C TYR A 294 20.62 -22.12 -19.19
N LYS A 295 19.65 -22.87 -19.74
CA LYS A 295 19.89 -23.85 -20.81
C LYS A 295 20.47 -23.22 -22.08
N SER A 296 20.14 -21.95 -22.38
CA SER A 296 20.60 -21.25 -23.58
C SER A 296 21.91 -20.48 -23.40
N THR A 297 22.21 -19.98 -22.19
CA THR A 297 23.33 -19.07 -21.94
C THR A 297 24.31 -19.55 -20.88
N GLY A 298 23.96 -20.60 -20.12
CA GLY A 298 24.74 -21.04 -18.96
C GLY A 298 24.62 -20.13 -17.74
N GLN A 299 23.69 -19.16 -17.73
CA GLN A 299 23.53 -18.20 -16.62
C GLN A 299 22.99 -18.90 -15.37
N MET A 300 23.84 -19.10 -14.38
CA MET A 300 23.48 -19.71 -13.10
C MET A 300 22.51 -18.86 -12.30
N PHE A 301 21.67 -19.52 -11.52
CA PHE A 301 20.78 -18.91 -10.53
C PHE A 301 20.52 -19.86 -9.35
N ASN A 302 20.05 -19.31 -8.25
CA ASN A 302 19.72 -20.08 -7.05
C ASN A 302 18.26 -19.86 -6.68
N LEU A 303 17.64 -20.92 -6.17
CA LEU A 303 16.34 -20.89 -5.51
C LEU A 303 16.55 -21.08 -4.00
N VAL A 304 16.28 -20.04 -3.22
CA VAL A 304 16.46 -20.04 -1.77
C VAL A 304 15.09 -20.05 -1.10
N SER A 305 14.85 -20.96 -0.21
CA SER A 305 13.61 -21.04 0.56
C SER A 305 13.87 -20.80 2.04
N PHE A 306 13.20 -19.81 2.61
CA PHE A 306 13.15 -19.54 4.03
C PHE A 306 11.87 -20.13 4.60
N LYS A 307 11.99 -21.05 5.53
CA LYS A 307 10.86 -21.69 6.23
C LYS A 307 10.76 -21.15 7.63
N LEU A 308 9.59 -20.68 8.02
CA LEU A 308 9.28 -20.27 9.38
C LEU A 308 8.62 -21.42 10.14
N ASP A 309 9.14 -21.75 11.32
CA ASP A 309 8.46 -22.68 12.23
C ASP A 309 7.15 -22.05 12.72
N PRO A 310 6.00 -22.74 12.60
CA PRO A 310 4.70 -22.21 13.04
C PRO A 310 4.66 -21.78 14.50
N SER A 311 5.50 -22.38 15.36
CA SER A 311 5.58 -22.03 16.78
C SER A 311 6.11 -20.60 17.03
N ALA A 312 6.88 -20.02 16.09
CA ALA A 312 7.30 -18.63 16.17
C ALA A 312 6.11 -17.67 16.13
N GLN A 313 5.13 -17.95 15.26
CA GLN A 313 3.92 -17.15 15.15
C GLN A 313 3.02 -17.29 16.39
N VAL A 314 2.90 -18.51 16.90
CA VAL A 314 2.13 -18.79 18.14
C VAL A 314 2.74 -18.06 19.34
N LYS A 315 4.08 -17.94 19.40
CA LYS A 315 4.82 -17.22 20.44
C LYS A 315 4.85 -15.71 20.22
N GLY A 316 4.29 -15.19 19.12
CA GLY A 316 4.31 -13.77 18.79
C GLY A 316 5.72 -13.23 18.45
N LEU A 317 6.67 -14.09 18.10
CA LEU A 317 8.05 -13.72 17.80
C LEU A 317 8.18 -13.21 16.36
N LEU A 318 7.66 -13.97 15.39
CA LEU A 318 7.76 -13.64 13.97
C LEU A 318 6.58 -14.25 13.21
N SER A 319 5.96 -13.51 12.31
CA SER A 319 4.95 -14.00 11.36
C SER A 319 5.56 -14.26 9.98
N VAL A 320 4.87 -15.05 9.15
CA VAL A 320 5.30 -15.29 7.76
C VAL A 320 5.37 -13.98 6.98
N ASN A 321 4.44 -13.06 7.21
CA ASN A 321 4.43 -11.73 6.56
C ASN A 321 5.62 -10.87 6.98
N GLN A 322 6.02 -10.91 8.26
CA GLN A 322 7.22 -10.21 8.73
C GLN A 322 8.48 -10.81 8.12
N LEU A 323 8.58 -12.14 8.05
CA LEU A 323 9.68 -12.82 7.36
C LEU A 323 9.71 -12.46 5.87
N GLN A 324 8.58 -12.50 5.18
CA GLN A 324 8.45 -12.06 3.78
C GLN A 324 8.97 -10.64 3.59
N ASN A 325 8.60 -9.72 4.47
CA ASN A 325 9.04 -8.34 4.41
C ASN A 325 10.55 -8.21 4.61
N SER A 326 11.12 -8.94 5.58
CA SER A 326 12.57 -8.98 5.81
C SER A 326 13.32 -9.52 4.58
N VAL A 327 12.81 -10.59 3.97
CA VAL A 327 13.36 -11.16 2.73
C VAL A 327 13.24 -10.18 1.56
N ARG A 328 12.09 -9.55 1.40
CA ARG A 328 11.85 -8.56 0.32
C ARG A 328 12.80 -7.37 0.40
N GLN A 329 13.05 -6.84 1.60
CA GLN A 329 13.99 -5.74 1.82
C GLN A 329 15.44 -6.14 1.56
N SER A 330 15.72 -7.43 1.63
CA SER A 330 17.07 -7.99 1.46
C SER A 330 17.36 -8.43 0.03
N THR A 331 16.37 -8.43 -0.85
CA THR A 331 16.48 -8.86 -2.26
C THR A 331 16.63 -7.68 -3.21
N ASN A 332 17.24 -7.92 -4.35
CA ASN A 332 17.33 -6.95 -5.44
C ASN A 332 16.06 -6.97 -6.30
N LYS A 333 15.85 -5.93 -7.10
CA LYS A 333 14.70 -5.84 -8.03
C LYS A 333 14.62 -6.96 -9.05
N LYS A 334 15.75 -7.54 -9.42
CA LYS A 334 15.84 -8.65 -10.38
C LYS A 334 15.40 -9.96 -9.76
N ASP A 335 15.54 -10.09 -8.46
CA ASP A 335 15.15 -11.28 -7.73
C ASP A 335 13.62 -11.35 -7.59
N LYS A 336 13.09 -12.55 -7.55
CA LYS A 336 11.64 -12.78 -7.49
C LYS A 336 11.31 -13.59 -6.25
N ILE A 337 10.18 -13.29 -5.64
CA ILE A 337 9.74 -13.90 -4.39
C ILE A 337 8.39 -14.57 -4.60
N CYS A 338 8.20 -15.73 -3.99
CA CYS A 338 6.91 -16.40 -3.87
C CYS A 338 6.71 -16.84 -2.43
N VAL A 339 5.49 -16.76 -1.93
CA VAL A 339 5.15 -17.24 -0.57
C VAL A 339 4.18 -18.40 -0.70
N ILE A 340 4.51 -19.52 -0.04
CA ILE A 340 3.70 -20.72 -0.01
C ILE A 340 3.64 -21.19 1.44
N ASP A 341 2.47 -21.18 2.04
CA ASP A 341 2.23 -21.55 3.44
C ASP A 341 3.18 -20.77 4.39
N ASN A 342 4.10 -21.46 5.03
CA ASN A 342 5.10 -20.91 5.95
C ASN A 342 6.49 -20.72 5.30
N LYS A 343 6.57 -20.77 3.97
CA LYS A 343 7.82 -20.63 3.21
C LYS A 343 7.84 -19.37 2.37
N VAL A 344 8.96 -18.67 2.40
CA VAL A 344 9.26 -17.54 1.52
C VAL A 344 10.37 -17.99 0.57
N ILE A 345 10.05 -18.12 -0.71
CA ILE A 345 10.92 -18.64 -1.75
C ILE A 345 11.45 -17.48 -2.60
N VAL A 346 12.76 -17.45 -2.81
CA VAL A 346 13.45 -16.39 -3.56
C VAL A 346 14.19 -17.00 -4.74
N LEU A 347 13.89 -16.51 -5.94
CA LEU A 347 14.70 -16.73 -7.13
C LEU A 347 15.78 -15.66 -7.19
N LEU A 348 17.04 -16.02 -6.92
CA LEU A 348 18.22 -15.16 -7.05
C LEU A 348 18.75 -15.23 -8.48
N VAL A 349 18.44 -14.20 -9.27
CA VAL A 349 18.92 -14.10 -10.66
C VAL A 349 20.41 -13.75 -10.66
N ARG A 350 21.24 -14.60 -11.28
CA ARG A 350 22.71 -14.53 -11.24
C ARG A 350 23.28 -14.77 -9.83
N GLY A 351 22.58 -15.54 -9.02
CA GLY A 351 23.02 -15.91 -7.69
C GLY A 351 24.17 -16.90 -7.73
N ASN A 352 25.08 -16.76 -6.78
CA ASN A 352 26.09 -17.74 -6.43
C ASN A 352 26.09 -17.92 -4.92
N MET A 353 26.87 -18.81 -4.38
CA MET A 353 26.89 -19.10 -2.93
C MET A 353 27.20 -17.83 -2.10
N LYS A 354 28.00 -16.90 -2.61
CA LYS A 354 28.29 -15.62 -1.95
C LYS A 354 27.04 -14.74 -1.88
N SER A 355 26.26 -14.66 -2.96
CA SER A 355 24.99 -13.91 -3.00
C SER A 355 23.95 -14.50 -2.04
N VAL A 356 23.94 -15.82 -1.87
CA VAL A 356 23.06 -16.52 -0.91
C VAL A 356 23.42 -16.14 0.53
N VAL A 357 24.70 -16.17 0.90
CA VAL A 357 25.18 -15.77 2.24
C VAL A 357 24.88 -14.28 2.50
N GLU A 358 25.09 -13.41 1.50
CA GLU A 358 24.78 -11.99 1.59
C GLU A 358 23.26 -11.76 1.81
N LEU A 359 22.42 -12.47 1.07
CA LEU A 359 20.97 -12.43 1.29
C LEU A 359 20.60 -12.81 2.73
N MET A 360 21.19 -13.87 3.26
CA MET A 360 20.90 -14.34 4.64
C MET A 360 21.30 -13.29 5.68
N SER A 361 22.48 -12.70 5.54
CA SER A 361 22.95 -11.62 6.43
C SER A 361 22.01 -10.41 6.37
N ASN A 362 21.59 -10.03 5.14
CA ASN A 362 20.66 -8.91 4.96
C ASN A 362 19.27 -9.22 5.54
N VAL A 363 18.77 -10.45 5.42
CA VAL A 363 17.49 -10.86 6.03
C VAL A 363 17.55 -10.74 7.55
N GLN A 364 18.65 -11.15 8.16
CA GLN A 364 18.84 -11.00 9.60
C GLN A 364 18.84 -9.52 10.02
N ASN A 365 19.53 -8.66 9.26
CA ASN A 365 19.58 -7.22 9.51
C ASN A 365 18.24 -6.50 9.29
N ASN A 366 17.32 -7.10 8.54
CA ASN A 366 16.00 -6.57 8.24
C ASN A 366 14.88 -7.24 9.05
N LEU A 367 15.20 -8.03 10.08
CA LEU A 367 14.20 -8.57 11.00
C LEU A 367 13.50 -7.44 11.79
N PRO A 368 12.26 -7.64 12.28
CA PRO A 368 11.46 -6.61 12.93
C PRO A 368 12.11 -5.91 14.13
N SER A 369 13.08 -6.54 14.77
CA SER A 369 13.87 -5.95 15.85
C SER A 369 15.34 -6.29 15.69
N GLN A 370 16.20 -5.32 16.05
CA GLN A 370 17.66 -5.46 16.05
C GLN A 370 18.21 -5.78 17.47
N ASP A 371 17.33 -6.07 18.42
CA ASP A 371 17.74 -6.55 19.75
C ASP A 371 18.41 -7.92 19.64
N GLU A 372 19.61 -8.06 20.19
CA GLU A 372 20.42 -9.29 20.09
C GLU A 372 19.67 -10.50 20.64
N ASN A 373 18.92 -10.35 21.72
CA ASN A 373 18.14 -11.43 22.34
C ASN A 373 16.98 -11.84 21.43
N TYR A 374 16.34 -10.87 20.75
CA TYR A 374 15.28 -11.14 19.78
C TYR A 374 15.85 -11.89 18.56
N ILE A 375 16.95 -11.41 17.98
CA ILE A 375 17.60 -12.04 16.83
C ILE A 375 17.96 -13.49 17.17
N GLN A 376 18.58 -13.71 18.32
CA GLN A 376 18.98 -15.02 18.79
C GLN A 376 17.76 -15.96 18.98
N ALA A 377 16.69 -15.44 19.56
CA ALA A 377 15.46 -16.21 19.75
C ALA A 377 14.77 -16.55 18.42
N VAL A 378 14.77 -15.66 17.41
CA VAL A 378 14.09 -15.85 16.12
C VAL A 378 14.88 -16.75 15.17
N GLN A 379 16.20 -16.74 15.23
CA GLN A 379 17.07 -17.55 14.37
C GLN A 379 16.79 -19.07 14.47
N ASP A 380 16.40 -19.55 15.63
CA ASP A 380 16.06 -20.96 15.85
C ASP A 380 14.77 -21.40 15.15
N TYR A 381 13.93 -20.43 14.74
CA TYR A 381 12.66 -20.66 14.04
C TYR A 381 12.73 -20.44 12.54
N ILE A 382 13.86 -19.99 12.01
CA ILE A 382 14.06 -19.77 10.57
C ILE A 382 15.02 -20.82 10.04
N SER A 383 14.53 -21.65 9.14
CA SER A 383 15.32 -22.65 8.43
C SER A 383 15.43 -22.31 6.95
N ILE A 384 16.56 -22.61 6.35
CA ILE A 384 16.89 -22.25 4.97
C ILE A 384 17.22 -23.50 4.17
N PHE A 385 16.75 -23.52 2.94
CA PHE A 385 17.12 -24.47 1.91
C PHE A 385 17.56 -23.69 0.67
N ASN A 386 18.71 -24.04 0.10
CA ASN A 386 19.25 -23.48 -1.14
C ASN A 386 19.38 -24.56 -2.19
N SER A 387 18.85 -24.30 -3.38
CA SER A 387 19.00 -25.14 -4.56
C SER A 387 19.62 -24.31 -5.69
N GLU A 388 20.78 -24.72 -6.15
CA GLU A 388 21.40 -24.17 -7.34
C GLU A 388 20.88 -24.90 -8.58
N ILE A 389 20.69 -24.20 -9.68
CA ILE A 389 20.27 -24.82 -10.95
C ILE A 389 21.34 -25.78 -11.44
N ASP A 390 20.93 -26.94 -11.87
CA ASP A 390 21.80 -27.92 -12.51
C ASP A 390 21.14 -28.53 -13.77
N GLU A 391 21.90 -29.32 -14.53
CA GLU A 391 21.47 -29.92 -15.80
C GLU A 391 20.30 -30.90 -15.66
N ARG A 392 20.01 -31.39 -14.45
CA ARG A 392 18.94 -32.37 -14.16
C ARG A 392 17.58 -31.70 -13.98
N ILE A 393 17.56 -30.37 -13.85
CA ILE A 393 16.33 -29.61 -13.63
C ILE A 393 15.77 -29.17 -14.97
N ASP A 394 14.65 -29.76 -15.37
CA ASP A 394 14.04 -29.51 -16.68
C ASP A 394 12.90 -28.51 -16.66
N SER A 395 12.22 -28.33 -15.53
CA SER A 395 11.05 -27.46 -15.40
C SER A 395 10.98 -26.76 -14.04
N ALA A 396 10.22 -25.66 -13.99
CA ALA A 396 9.93 -24.99 -12.73
C ALA A 396 9.17 -25.86 -11.76
N GLU A 397 8.28 -26.73 -12.26
CA GLU A 397 7.51 -27.66 -11.44
C GLU A 397 8.42 -28.62 -10.69
N SER A 398 9.37 -29.26 -11.39
CA SER A 398 10.34 -30.16 -10.76
C SER A 398 11.26 -29.46 -9.75
N MET A 399 11.69 -28.21 -10.04
CA MET A 399 12.51 -27.43 -9.11
C MET A 399 11.72 -27.00 -7.87
N MET A 400 10.47 -26.59 -8.04
CA MET A 400 9.58 -26.23 -6.92
C MET A 400 9.22 -27.44 -6.07
N GLU A 401 8.91 -28.57 -6.68
CA GLU A 401 8.64 -29.83 -5.97
C GLU A 401 9.86 -30.23 -5.13
N TYR A 402 11.07 -30.11 -5.67
CA TYR A 402 12.31 -30.40 -4.96
C TYR A 402 12.49 -29.50 -3.73
N VAL A 403 12.23 -28.19 -3.85
CA VAL A 403 12.29 -27.23 -2.73
C VAL A 403 11.19 -27.50 -1.69
N LEU A 404 9.98 -27.83 -2.14
CA LEU A 404 8.85 -28.10 -1.24
C LEU A 404 8.98 -29.43 -0.52
N SER A 405 9.56 -30.46 -1.16
CA SER A 405 9.76 -31.79 -0.60
C SER A 405 11.07 -31.98 0.18
N ALA A 406 11.91 -30.94 0.25
CA ALA A 406 13.21 -31.00 0.95
C ALA A 406 13.13 -31.36 2.46
N GLU A 407 11.94 -31.38 3.03
CA GLU A 407 11.68 -31.81 4.40
C GLU A 407 11.84 -33.35 4.61
N THR A 408 11.62 -34.11 3.54
CA THR A 408 11.55 -35.57 3.59
C THR A 408 12.86 -36.25 3.18
N SER A 409 13.80 -35.52 2.58
CA SER A 409 15.05 -36.08 2.11
C SER A 409 16.20 -35.88 3.11
N GLN A 410 16.87 -36.94 3.50
CA GLN A 410 18.00 -36.91 4.46
C GLN A 410 19.23 -36.15 3.93
N THR A 411 19.33 -35.92 2.63
CA THR A 411 20.48 -35.29 1.97
C THR A 411 20.33 -33.74 1.72
N ASN A 412 19.09 -33.24 1.74
CA ASN A 412 18.79 -31.82 1.43
C ASN A 412 17.84 -31.21 2.48
N ALA A 413 18.13 -31.41 3.76
CA ALA A 413 17.30 -30.88 4.84
C ALA A 413 17.45 -29.33 4.95
N TYR A 414 16.37 -28.66 5.33
CA TYR A 414 16.43 -27.29 5.78
C TYR A 414 17.42 -27.14 6.93
N GLN A 415 18.29 -26.14 6.87
CA GLN A 415 19.29 -25.85 7.89
C GLN A 415 18.96 -24.54 8.60
N PRO A 416 19.18 -24.43 9.92
CA PRO A 416 19.00 -23.16 10.64
C PRO A 416 19.82 -22.03 10.02
N ILE A 417 19.27 -20.82 10.02
CA ILE A 417 19.89 -19.64 9.39
C ILE A 417 21.27 -19.34 9.96
N ASN A 418 21.50 -19.59 11.24
CA ASN A 418 22.78 -19.36 11.94
C ASN A 418 23.94 -20.21 11.40
N LYS A 419 23.69 -21.31 10.68
CA LYS A 419 24.75 -22.11 10.05
C LYS A 419 25.34 -21.48 8.79
N PHE A 420 24.66 -20.49 8.23
CA PHE A 420 25.09 -19.79 7.02
C PHE A 420 25.72 -18.44 7.30
N ILE A 421 25.57 -17.93 8.53
CA ILE A 421 26.03 -16.62 9.00
C ILE A 421 27.11 -16.90 10.07
N GLY A 422 28.14 -17.61 9.68
CA GLY A 422 29.25 -17.92 10.58
C GLY A 422 30.46 -17.04 10.32
#